data_dbde25dcbdff0977b39920e2b5246d4b
#
_entry.id   dbde25dcbdff0977b39920e2b5246d4b
#
_cell.length_a   1.000
_cell.length_b   1.000
_cell.length_c   1.000
_cell.angle_alpha   90.00
_cell.angle_beta   90.00
_cell.angle_gamma   90.00
#
_symmetry.space_group_name_H-M   'P 1'
#
loop_
_entity.id
_entity.type
_entity.pdbx_description
1 polymer ?
#
loop_
_entity_poly.entity_id
_entity_poly.type
_entity_poly.pdbx_seq_one_letter_code
_entity_poly.pdbx_strand_id
1 'polypeptide(L)'
;MKTRSTNDRAEDSVVKPQQLQTAEKKATTLICLTPVRNEAWILERFLRCASTWADYIVIADQQSTDGSREIARRFEKVVLVDNPHDAYDEGARQRLLIDTARQLPAQGRRILIALDADEMLSANWMESSEWQQLLAAPPGTVLYFRWANIGPDVTYAWIDPAYKPFGFVDDGSPHEGRPIHSPRIPVPREAPALYFEEIRVLHYQYAYWDRMRSKQRWYQVWECLNYPEKRPVTIFRQYHHMEAAIRRAGPVLSEWLAGYEAQGIDMRTIQKQNSYYWDDEVLTWLMEHGPEKFRKLNIWDRDWAALAAQKGVVVDGKLRDPRTPFEKAVHAWLQATQPWAHTLPVRAVQKLLQIFGW
;
A
#
# COMPACT_ATOMS: atom_id res chain seq x y z
N MET A 1 23.95 85.21 0.10
CA MET A 1 24.99 84.69 1.00
C MET A 1 24.54 83.34 1.56
N LYS A 2 25.23 82.28 1.20
CA LYS A 2 25.27 80.88 1.68
C LYS A 2 23.95 80.18 2.05
N THR A 3 23.58 79.34 1.11
CA THR A 3 22.74 78.12 1.19
C THR A 3 23.38 77.06 2.10
N ARG A 4 22.56 76.31 2.85
CA ARG A 4 22.88 74.97 3.34
C ARG A 4 21.71 74.05 3.13
N SER A 5 21.96 73.07 2.28
CA SER A 5 21.17 71.88 2.01
C SER A 5 21.37 70.84 3.13
N THR A 6 20.33 70.21 3.60
CA THR A 6 20.40 68.94 4.34
C THR A 6 19.51 67.92 3.63
N ASN A 7 20.16 66.94 3.02
CA ASN A 7 19.55 65.71 2.51
C ASN A 7 19.31 64.76 3.69
N ASP A 8 18.06 64.37 3.96
CA ASP A 8 17.72 63.20 4.75
C ASP A 8 17.31 62.10 3.79
N ARG A 9 18.15 61.05 3.71
CA ARG A 9 17.85 59.80 3.02
C ARG A 9 17.09 58.90 3.99
N ALA A 10 15.83 58.59 3.67
CA ALA A 10 15.15 57.45 4.23
C ALA A 10 15.78 56.16 3.71
N GLU A 11 16.31 55.31 4.61
CA GLU A 11 16.74 53.98 4.31
C GLU A 11 15.54 53.04 4.25
N ASP A 12 15.14 52.64 3.04
CA ASP A 12 14.23 51.56 2.80
C ASP A 12 14.85 50.24 3.26
N SER A 13 14.29 49.70 4.35
CA SER A 13 14.66 48.32 4.81
C SER A 13 14.00 47.29 3.91
N VAL A 14 14.72 46.86 2.89
CA VAL A 14 14.37 45.68 2.06
C VAL A 14 14.49 44.43 2.89
N VAL A 15 13.35 43.85 3.31
CA VAL A 15 13.28 42.54 3.96
C VAL A 15 13.71 41.47 2.99
N LYS A 16 14.79 40.73 3.32
CA LYS A 16 15.39 39.71 2.46
C LYS A 16 14.44 38.51 2.25
N PRO A 17 14.39 37.92 1.03
CA PRO A 17 13.48 36.81 0.70
C PRO A 17 13.64 35.52 1.53
N GLN A 18 14.80 35.32 2.18
CA GLN A 18 15.06 34.15 3.02
C GLN A 18 14.27 34.07 4.32
N GLN A 19 13.74 35.16 4.84
CA GLN A 19 12.95 35.16 6.08
C GLN A 19 11.48 34.78 5.84
N LEU A 20 10.94 34.96 4.63
CA LEU A 20 9.58 34.55 4.27
C LEU A 20 9.46 33.03 4.09
N GLN A 21 10.49 32.35 3.55
CA GLN A 21 10.48 30.89 3.36
C GLN A 21 10.54 30.08 4.66
N THR A 22 11.11 30.64 5.74
CA THR A 22 11.21 29.95 7.04
C THR A 22 9.94 30.05 7.89
N ALA A 23 9.10 31.08 7.68
CA ALA A 23 7.83 31.25 8.40
C ALA A 23 6.69 30.37 7.85
N GLU A 24 6.61 30.16 6.53
CA GLU A 24 5.61 29.31 5.91
C GLU A 24 5.84 27.81 6.14
N LYS A 25 7.09 27.39 6.30
CA LYS A 25 7.45 25.98 6.57
C LYS A 25 6.95 25.48 7.95
N LYS A 26 6.65 26.38 8.88
CA LYS A 26 6.14 26.05 10.23
C LYS A 26 4.63 25.83 10.32
N ALA A 27 3.89 26.02 9.24
CA ALA A 27 2.42 26.01 9.25
C ALA A 27 1.78 24.69 8.85
N THR A 28 2.54 23.60 8.69
CA THR A 28 2.02 22.30 8.23
C THR A 28 2.68 21.16 9.00
N THR A 29 1.89 20.24 9.52
CA THR A 29 2.32 18.99 10.16
C THR A 29 2.02 17.83 9.23
N LEU A 30 3.04 17.10 8.82
CA LEU A 30 2.96 15.93 7.95
C LEU A 30 2.89 14.66 8.79
N ILE A 31 1.84 13.86 8.61
CA ILE A 31 1.63 12.63 9.38
C ILE A 31 1.48 11.45 8.43
N CYS A 32 2.36 10.47 8.57
CA CYS A 32 2.25 9.20 7.89
C CYS A 32 1.34 8.25 8.67
N LEU A 33 0.40 7.59 8.00
CA LEU A 33 -0.53 6.62 8.59
C LEU A 33 -0.24 5.24 8.01
N THR A 34 0.07 4.25 8.87
CA THR A 34 0.50 2.94 8.40
C THR A 34 -0.10 1.81 9.22
N PRO A 35 -0.90 0.93 8.62
CA PRO A 35 -1.29 -0.32 9.24
C PRO A 35 -0.15 -1.33 9.14
N VAL A 36 0.11 -2.09 10.22
CA VAL A 36 1.16 -3.10 10.26
C VAL A 36 0.63 -4.42 10.80
N ARG A 37 0.92 -5.52 10.08
CA ARG A 37 0.79 -6.89 10.58
C ARG A 37 1.88 -7.76 9.96
N ASN A 38 2.91 -8.08 10.73
CA ASN A 38 4.03 -8.93 10.29
C ASN A 38 4.75 -8.38 9.04
N GLU A 39 5.27 -7.15 9.14
CA GLU A 39 5.95 -6.44 8.05
C GLU A 39 7.46 -6.22 8.33
N ALA A 40 8.08 -6.99 9.25
CA ALA A 40 9.49 -6.83 9.61
C ALA A 40 10.44 -6.89 8.41
N TRP A 41 10.07 -7.60 7.33
CA TRP A 41 10.88 -7.76 6.13
C TRP A 41 11.16 -6.44 5.39
N ILE A 42 10.35 -5.39 5.61
CA ILE A 42 10.47 -4.11 4.90
C ILE A 42 10.26 -2.89 5.81
N LEU A 43 9.70 -3.07 7.00
CA LEU A 43 9.26 -1.98 7.88
C LEU A 43 10.38 -1.00 8.22
N GLU A 44 11.62 -1.46 8.43
CA GLU A 44 12.74 -0.57 8.73
C GLU A 44 13.03 0.39 7.56
N ARG A 45 13.03 -0.11 6.31
CA ARG A 45 13.16 0.72 5.11
C ARG A 45 12.05 1.74 5.04
N PHE A 46 10.81 1.30 5.20
CA PHE A 46 9.64 2.17 5.20
C PHE A 46 9.80 3.32 6.21
N LEU A 47 10.13 3.00 7.45
CA LEU A 47 10.25 3.98 8.52
C LEU A 47 11.41 4.97 8.28
N ARG A 48 12.53 4.50 7.74
CA ARG A 48 13.63 5.38 7.34
C ARG A 48 13.21 6.34 6.24
N CYS A 49 12.52 5.87 5.20
CA CYS A 49 11.99 6.72 4.13
C CYS A 49 10.93 7.71 4.66
N ALA A 50 9.94 7.24 5.40
CA ALA A 50 8.89 8.08 5.96
C ALA A 50 9.43 9.15 6.93
N SER A 51 10.46 8.82 7.70
CA SER A 51 11.11 9.75 8.63
C SER A 51 11.79 10.94 7.95
N THR A 52 12.05 10.89 6.63
CA THR A 52 12.65 12.01 5.90
C THR A 52 11.67 13.15 5.62
N TRP A 53 10.36 12.86 5.61
CA TRP A 53 9.33 13.85 5.28
C TRP A 53 8.24 14.01 6.36
N ALA A 54 7.91 12.95 7.12
CA ALA A 54 6.88 13.00 8.14
C ALA A 54 7.40 13.60 9.46
N ASP A 55 6.56 14.37 10.14
CA ASP A 55 6.77 14.81 11.52
C ASP A 55 6.39 13.70 12.50
N TYR A 56 5.33 12.95 12.21
CA TYR A 56 4.88 11.77 12.95
C TYR A 56 4.56 10.62 12.00
N ILE A 57 4.76 9.40 12.49
CA ILE A 57 4.38 8.15 11.80
C ILE A 57 3.47 7.37 12.76
N VAL A 58 2.18 7.35 12.48
CA VAL A 58 1.22 6.59 13.27
C VAL A 58 1.14 5.17 12.72
N ILE A 59 1.47 4.20 13.55
CA ILE A 59 1.40 2.77 13.23
C ILE A 59 0.27 2.13 14.03
N ALA A 60 -0.71 1.55 13.33
CA ALA A 60 -1.69 0.65 13.94
C ALA A 60 -1.22 -0.79 13.76
N ASP A 61 -0.67 -1.38 14.81
CA ASP A 61 -0.14 -2.74 14.80
C ASP A 61 -1.22 -3.76 15.13
N GLN A 62 -1.46 -4.68 14.21
CA GLN A 62 -2.44 -5.76 14.36
C GLN A 62 -1.75 -7.03 14.87
N GLN A 63 -1.29 -7.01 16.13
CA GLN A 63 -0.72 -8.15 16.86
C GLN A 63 0.46 -8.82 16.12
N SER A 64 1.40 -8.02 15.59
CA SER A 64 2.59 -8.55 14.92
C SER A 64 3.45 -9.40 15.85
N THR A 65 3.98 -10.51 15.32
CA THR A 65 4.79 -11.51 16.05
C THR A 65 6.17 -11.73 15.42
N ASP A 66 6.52 -10.98 14.38
CA ASP A 66 7.73 -11.15 13.57
C ASP A 66 8.87 -10.15 13.89
N GLY A 67 8.72 -9.33 14.94
CA GLY A 67 9.66 -8.25 15.28
C GLY A 67 9.28 -6.87 14.74
N SER A 68 8.14 -6.73 14.05
CA SER A 68 7.67 -5.43 13.54
C SER A 68 7.53 -4.38 14.64
N ARG A 69 7.01 -4.76 15.82
CA ARG A 69 6.83 -3.84 16.95
C ARG A 69 8.15 -3.32 17.50
N GLU A 70 9.15 -4.20 17.59
CA GLU A 70 10.52 -3.88 18.06
C GLU A 70 11.20 -2.94 17.07
N ILE A 71 11.00 -3.14 15.75
CA ILE A 71 11.49 -2.25 14.73
C ILE A 71 10.84 -0.86 14.89
N ALA A 72 9.50 -0.81 14.99
CA ALA A 72 8.75 0.43 15.12
C ALA A 72 9.21 1.29 16.32
N ARG A 73 9.43 0.66 17.49
CA ARG A 73 9.85 1.35 18.72
C ARG A 73 11.24 2.01 18.66
N ARG A 74 12.06 1.68 17.66
CA ARG A 74 13.39 2.29 17.48
C ARG A 74 13.34 3.68 16.84
N PHE A 75 12.19 4.11 16.33
CA PHE A 75 12.03 5.37 15.63
C PHE A 75 11.28 6.39 16.48
N GLU A 76 11.92 7.51 16.78
CA GLU A 76 11.36 8.57 17.65
C GLU A 76 10.07 9.21 17.10
N LYS A 77 9.92 9.26 15.76
CA LYS A 77 8.74 9.82 15.10
C LYS A 77 7.54 8.87 15.11
N VAL A 78 7.72 7.63 15.56
CA VAL A 78 6.67 6.62 15.54
C VAL A 78 5.75 6.75 16.76
N VAL A 79 4.47 6.81 16.48
CA VAL A 79 3.38 6.65 17.45
C VAL A 79 2.75 5.29 17.21
N LEU A 80 3.10 4.32 18.04
CA LEU A 80 2.64 2.94 17.91
C LEU A 80 1.36 2.75 18.74
N VAL A 81 0.27 2.37 18.06
CA VAL A 81 -1.02 2.04 18.69
C VAL A 81 -1.41 0.60 18.40
N ASP A 82 -2.04 -0.03 19.37
CA ASP A 82 -2.56 -1.37 19.22
C ASP A 82 -3.86 -1.35 18.40
N ASN A 83 -3.95 -2.20 17.38
CA ASN A 83 -5.20 -2.54 16.73
C ASN A 83 -5.67 -3.91 17.26
N PRO A 84 -6.54 -3.95 18.28
CA PRO A 84 -6.90 -5.18 18.95
C PRO A 84 -7.89 -6.05 18.18
N HIS A 85 -8.37 -5.59 17.01
CA HIS A 85 -9.40 -6.31 16.26
C HIS A 85 -8.81 -7.54 15.58
N ASP A 86 -9.27 -8.73 15.97
CA ASP A 86 -8.92 -9.99 15.31
C ASP A 86 -9.52 -10.10 13.91
N ALA A 87 -10.66 -9.46 13.69
CA ALA A 87 -11.30 -9.42 12.39
C ALA A 87 -10.59 -8.47 11.42
N TYR A 88 -10.51 -8.87 10.16
CA TYR A 88 -10.01 -8.02 9.09
C TYR A 88 -11.05 -6.94 8.77
N ASP A 89 -10.81 -5.71 9.20
CA ASP A 89 -11.63 -4.52 8.91
C ASP A 89 -10.72 -3.32 8.60
N GLU A 90 -10.54 -3.07 7.30
CA GLU A 90 -9.74 -1.93 6.83
C GLU A 90 -10.34 -0.59 7.26
N GLY A 91 -11.66 -0.45 7.26
CA GLY A 91 -12.32 0.79 7.62
C GLY A 91 -12.13 1.16 9.09
N ALA A 92 -12.29 0.19 10.00
CA ALA A 92 -12.03 0.39 11.42
C ALA A 92 -10.55 0.76 11.68
N ARG A 93 -9.64 0.05 11.03
CA ARG A 93 -8.20 0.29 11.12
C ARG A 93 -7.82 1.69 10.62
N GLN A 94 -8.36 2.14 9.50
CA GLN A 94 -8.10 3.47 8.97
C GLN A 94 -8.65 4.57 9.89
N ARG A 95 -9.85 4.38 10.47
CA ARG A 95 -10.38 5.31 11.46
C ARG A 95 -9.46 5.43 12.68
N LEU A 96 -8.97 4.30 13.22
CA LEU A 96 -8.02 4.31 14.34
C LEU A 96 -6.77 5.15 14.03
N LEU A 97 -6.18 4.98 12.83
CA LEU A 97 -5.02 5.75 12.38
C LEU A 97 -5.31 7.24 12.28
N ILE A 98 -6.42 7.62 11.64
CA ILE A 98 -6.83 9.01 11.44
C ILE A 98 -7.14 9.68 12.79
N ASP A 99 -7.91 9.03 13.64
CA ASP A 99 -8.30 9.58 14.94
C ASP A 99 -7.09 9.74 15.86
N THR A 100 -6.14 8.82 15.83
CA THR A 100 -4.86 8.95 16.54
C THR A 100 -4.07 10.15 16.00
N ALA A 101 -3.95 10.30 14.69
CA ALA A 101 -3.23 11.44 14.09
C ALA A 101 -3.84 12.79 14.45
N ARG A 102 -5.16 12.86 14.54
CA ARG A 102 -5.89 14.09 14.93
C ARG A 102 -5.64 14.52 16.37
N GLN A 103 -5.27 13.57 17.24
CA GLN A 103 -4.94 13.86 18.65
C GLN A 103 -3.49 14.34 18.84
N LEU A 104 -2.61 14.16 17.85
CA LEU A 104 -1.21 14.57 17.97
C LEU A 104 -1.06 16.09 17.93
N PRO A 105 -0.05 16.64 18.62
CA PRO A 105 0.28 18.04 18.51
C PRO A 105 0.53 18.43 17.05
N ALA A 106 -0.05 19.53 16.60
CA ALA A 106 0.13 20.01 15.24
C ALA A 106 0.42 21.51 15.24
N GLN A 107 1.34 21.92 14.37
CA GLN A 107 1.57 23.32 14.05
C GLN A 107 0.86 23.61 12.73
N GLY A 108 -0.24 24.36 12.80
CA GLY A 108 -1.05 24.71 11.63
C GLY A 108 -1.86 23.53 11.07
N ARG A 109 -1.83 23.36 9.76
CA ARG A 109 -2.60 22.30 9.05
C ARG A 109 -1.98 20.92 9.25
N ARG A 110 -2.83 19.91 9.24
CA ARG A 110 -2.39 18.51 9.15
C ARG A 110 -2.54 18.01 7.72
N ILE A 111 -1.52 17.34 7.22
CA ILE A 111 -1.59 16.55 5.99
C ILE A 111 -1.35 15.09 6.37
N LEU A 112 -2.36 14.28 6.12
CA LEU A 112 -2.33 12.84 6.38
C LEU A 112 -1.94 12.14 5.08
N ILE A 113 -0.91 11.28 5.11
CA ILE A 113 -0.51 10.44 3.99
C ILE A 113 -0.54 8.99 4.46
N ALA A 114 -1.44 8.19 3.92
CA ALA A 114 -1.67 6.81 4.31
C ALA A 114 -0.99 5.85 3.33
N LEU A 115 0.04 5.17 3.83
CA LEU A 115 0.85 4.21 3.09
C LEU A 115 0.88 2.87 3.84
N ASP A 116 0.82 1.76 3.12
CA ASP A 116 1.12 0.45 3.71
C ASP A 116 2.64 0.33 3.97
N ALA A 117 3.06 -0.59 4.84
CA ALA A 117 4.48 -0.74 5.20
C ALA A 117 5.39 -1.11 4.01
N ASP A 118 4.83 -1.62 2.93
CA ASP A 118 5.52 -1.93 1.68
C ASP A 118 5.35 -0.83 0.61
N GLU A 119 4.99 0.38 1.02
CA GLU A 119 4.80 1.55 0.15
C GLU A 119 5.63 2.76 0.61
N MET A 120 6.33 3.40 -0.30
CA MET A 120 7.12 4.60 -0.03
C MET A 120 6.86 5.65 -1.09
N LEU A 121 6.90 6.93 -0.75
CA LEU A 121 6.99 7.97 -1.77
C LEU A 121 8.29 7.80 -2.56
N SER A 122 8.29 8.04 -3.85
CA SER A 122 9.52 8.04 -4.66
C SER A 122 10.42 9.22 -4.25
N ALA A 123 11.75 8.99 -4.18
CA ALA A 123 12.71 9.94 -3.60
C ALA A 123 12.76 11.30 -4.31
N ASN A 124 12.31 11.39 -5.56
CA ASN A 124 12.21 12.64 -6.30
C ASN A 124 11.25 13.67 -5.69
N TRP A 125 10.45 13.29 -4.67
CA TRP A 125 9.67 14.26 -3.90
C TRP A 125 10.54 15.37 -3.31
N MET A 126 11.81 15.09 -3.02
CA MET A 126 12.76 16.04 -2.41
C MET A 126 13.05 17.25 -3.31
N GLU A 127 12.93 17.07 -4.63
CA GLU A 127 13.25 18.07 -5.65
C GLU A 127 12.05 18.51 -6.48
N SER A 128 10.94 17.74 -6.45
CA SER A 128 9.76 18.01 -7.26
C SER A 128 8.96 19.22 -6.76
N SER A 129 8.56 20.06 -7.69
CA SER A 129 7.63 21.17 -7.42
C SER A 129 6.24 20.69 -6.95
N GLU A 130 5.87 19.45 -7.24
CA GLU A 130 4.63 18.84 -6.76
C GLU A 130 4.59 18.76 -5.24
N TRP A 131 5.75 18.59 -4.58
CA TRP A 131 5.81 18.61 -3.12
C TRP A 131 5.40 19.97 -2.54
N GLN A 132 5.80 21.07 -3.18
CA GLN A 132 5.39 22.40 -2.75
C GLN A 132 3.88 22.61 -2.98
N GLN A 133 3.32 22.08 -4.07
CA GLN A 133 1.87 22.12 -4.33
C GLN A 133 1.11 21.34 -3.23
N LEU A 134 1.61 20.17 -2.84
CA LEU A 134 1.07 19.37 -1.73
C LEU A 134 1.05 20.20 -0.44
N LEU A 135 2.17 20.83 -0.08
CA LEU A 135 2.29 21.65 1.11
C LEU A 135 1.41 22.92 1.07
N ALA A 136 1.07 23.43 -0.10
CA ALA A 136 0.21 24.61 -0.27
C ALA A 136 -1.28 24.27 -0.40
N ALA A 137 -1.65 22.99 -0.58
CA ALA A 137 -3.02 22.56 -0.84
C ALA A 137 -3.98 22.97 0.31
N PRO A 138 -5.18 23.48 0.00
CA PRO A 138 -6.14 23.92 1.02
C PRO A 138 -6.73 22.74 1.80
N PRO A 139 -7.24 22.97 3.04
CA PRO A 139 -7.95 21.94 3.81
C PRO A 139 -9.08 21.30 2.99
N GLY A 140 -9.31 20.02 3.21
CA GLY A 140 -10.28 19.21 2.47
C GLY A 140 -9.75 18.63 1.14
N THR A 141 -8.54 19.00 0.70
CA THR A 141 -7.97 18.48 -0.55
C THR A 141 -7.56 17.02 -0.42
N VAL A 142 -8.01 16.19 -1.35
CA VAL A 142 -7.57 14.79 -1.52
C VAL A 142 -6.38 14.73 -2.45
N LEU A 143 -5.32 14.01 -2.02
CA LEU A 143 -4.05 13.89 -2.73
C LEU A 143 -3.98 12.52 -3.42
N TYR A 144 -3.91 12.53 -4.75
CA TYR A 144 -3.94 11.34 -5.59
C TYR A 144 -2.59 11.04 -6.19
N PHE A 145 -2.11 9.81 -5.98
CA PHE A 145 -0.85 9.30 -6.56
C PHE A 145 -1.11 8.04 -7.37
N ARG A 146 -0.15 7.67 -8.19
CA ARG A 146 -0.12 6.37 -8.87
C ARG A 146 0.90 5.44 -8.23
N TRP A 147 0.58 4.16 -8.14
CA TRP A 147 1.57 3.16 -7.80
C TRP A 147 2.60 2.97 -8.90
N ALA A 148 3.87 2.94 -8.51
CA ALA A 148 4.94 2.29 -9.24
C ALA A 148 5.19 0.93 -8.56
N ASN A 149 4.64 -0.13 -9.13
CA ASN A 149 4.75 -1.49 -8.60
C ASN A 149 6.15 -2.02 -8.89
N ILE A 150 6.93 -2.24 -7.85
CA ILE A 150 8.33 -2.68 -7.94
C ILE A 150 8.37 -4.20 -8.11
N GLY A 151 8.98 -4.66 -9.20
CA GLY A 151 9.16 -6.08 -9.48
C GLY A 151 10.31 -6.72 -8.70
N PRO A 152 10.48 -8.06 -8.82
CA PRO A 152 11.57 -8.78 -8.18
C PRO A 152 12.94 -8.14 -8.40
N ASP A 153 13.78 -8.22 -7.38
CA ASP A 153 15.15 -7.68 -7.37
C ASP A 153 15.25 -6.16 -7.61
N VAL A 154 14.13 -5.43 -7.55
CA VAL A 154 14.05 -3.97 -7.72
C VAL A 154 14.70 -3.50 -9.04
N THR A 155 14.59 -4.31 -10.08
CA THR A 155 15.21 -4.03 -11.40
C THR A 155 14.22 -3.41 -12.39
N TYR A 156 12.95 -3.75 -12.28
CA TYR A 156 11.89 -3.22 -13.13
C TYR A 156 10.66 -2.80 -12.32
N ALA A 157 9.84 -1.96 -12.90
CA ALA A 157 8.58 -1.54 -12.32
C ALA A 157 7.52 -1.32 -13.41
N TRP A 158 6.26 -1.32 -13.03
CA TRP A 158 5.17 -0.88 -13.88
C TRP A 158 4.27 0.09 -13.12
N ILE A 159 3.79 1.10 -13.81
CA ILE A 159 2.90 2.11 -13.23
C ILE A 159 1.45 1.65 -13.37
N ASP A 160 0.71 1.63 -12.26
CA ASP A 160 -0.75 1.47 -12.29
C ASP A 160 -1.35 2.73 -12.96
N PRO A 161 -2.16 2.57 -14.03
CA PRO A 161 -2.77 3.72 -14.69
C PRO A 161 -3.77 4.48 -13.80
N ALA A 162 -4.31 3.84 -12.77
CA ALA A 162 -5.30 4.44 -11.88
C ALA A 162 -4.64 5.30 -10.79
N TYR A 163 -5.13 6.52 -10.64
CA TYR A 163 -4.84 7.33 -9.46
C TYR A 163 -5.59 6.83 -8.23
N LYS A 164 -4.93 6.83 -7.10
CA LYS A 164 -5.50 6.39 -5.83
C LYS A 164 -5.34 7.48 -4.77
N PRO A 165 -6.32 7.66 -3.88
CA PRO A 165 -6.26 8.63 -2.81
C PRO A 165 -5.34 8.11 -1.70
N PHE A 166 -4.16 8.68 -1.58
CA PHE A 166 -3.18 8.35 -0.54
C PHE A 166 -3.06 9.44 0.52
N GLY A 167 -3.45 10.67 0.23
CA GLY A 167 -3.30 11.75 1.16
C GLY A 167 -4.53 12.65 1.25
N PHE A 168 -4.62 13.38 2.36
CA PHE A 168 -5.71 14.28 2.68
C PHE A 168 -5.20 15.47 3.50
N VAL A 169 -5.52 16.68 3.07
CA VAL A 169 -5.31 17.88 3.90
C VAL A 169 -6.46 17.94 4.88
N ASP A 170 -6.21 17.56 6.12
CA ASP A 170 -7.24 17.31 7.12
C ASP A 170 -8.06 18.55 7.46
N ASP A 171 -9.36 18.44 7.29
CA ASP A 171 -10.37 19.44 7.64
C ASP A 171 -11.39 18.94 8.68
N GLY A 172 -11.14 17.72 9.22
CA GLY A 172 -12.04 17.06 10.15
C GLY A 172 -13.13 16.21 9.50
N SER A 173 -13.19 16.10 8.16
CA SER A 173 -14.16 15.26 7.46
C SER A 173 -14.13 13.82 7.95
N PRO A 174 -15.29 13.15 8.09
CA PRO A 174 -15.34 11.76 8.54
C PRO A 174 -14.75 10.81 7.50
N HIS A 175 -14.21 9.69 7.98
CA HIS A 175 -13.77 8.59 7.13
C HIS A 175 -14.88 7.56 6.95
N GLU A 176 -15.32 7.37 5.71
CA GLU A 176 -16.29 6.34 5.32
C GLU A 176 -15.55 5.07 4.89
N GLY A 177 -15.38 4.15 5.85
CA GLY A 177 -14.64 2.91 5.63
C GLY A 177 -15.52 1.72 5.27
N ARG A 178 -14.89 0.70 4.66
CA ARG A 178 -15.46 -0.63 4.37
C ARG A 178 -14.57 -1.71 4.98
N PRO A 179 -15.11 -2.91 5.25
CA PRO A 179 -14.30 -4.00 5.78
C PRO A 179 -13.13 -4.40 4.89
N ILE A 180 -13.30 -4.32 3.55
CA ILE A 180 -12.25 -4.60 2.56
C ILE A 180 -12.28 -3.56 1.43
N HIS A 181 -11.12 -3.29 0.83
CA HIS A 181 -10.94 -2.26 -0.21
C HIS A 181 -11.45 -0.88 0.22
N SER A 182 -11.21 -0.56 1.47
CA SER A 182 -11.55 0.74 2.07
C SER A 182 -10.66 1.85 1.51
N PRO A 183 -11.19 3.07 1.29
CA PRO A 183 -10.34 4.24 1.15
C PRO A 183 -9.43 4.37 2.37
N ARG A 184 -8.20 4.82 2.18
CA ARG A 184 -7.21 4.93 3.27
C ARG A 184 -7.33 6.22 4.07
N ILE A 185 -7.96 7.22 3.46
CA ILE A 185 -8.16 8.57 4.00
C ILE A 185 -9.59 9.02 3.70
N PRO A 186 -10.10 10.11 4.30
CA PRO A 186 -11.36 10.70 3.90
C PRO A 186 -11.36 11.09 2.42
N VAL A 187 -12.45 10.76 1.71
CA VAL A 187 -12.66 11.13 0.30
C VAL A 187 -14.07 11.75 0.18
N PRO A 188 -14.28 12.99 0.64
CA PRO A 188 -15.57 13.66 0.52
C PRO A 188 -15.99 13.80 -0.95
N ARG A 189 -17.28 13.76 -1.23
CA ARG A 189 -17.83 13.67 -2.59
C ARG A 189 -17.42 14.83 -3.52
N GLU A 190 -17.28 16.03 -2.97
CA GLU A 190 -16.95 17.25 -3.72
C GLU A 190 -15.61 17.86 -3.29
N ALA A 191 -14.72 17.02 -2.71
CA ALA A 191 -13.43 17.47 -2.25
C ALA A 191 -12.57 18.00 -3.42
N PRO A 192 -11.83 19.08 -3.22
CA PRO A 192 -10.75 19.44 -4.13
C PRO A 192 -9.78 18.29 -4.28
N ALA A 193 -9.25 18.07 -5.47
CA ALA A 193 -8.33 16.97 -5.77
C ALA A 193 -7.03 17.51 -6.35
N LEU A 194 -5.92 16.93 -5.91
CA LEU A 194 -4.59 17.21 -6.45
C LEU A 194 -3.99 15.88 -6.93
N TYR A 195 -3.56 15.84 -8.20
CA TYR A 195 -3.02 14.64 -8.87
C TYR A 195 -1.52 14.83 -9.11
N PHE A 196 -0.73 13.85 -8.68
CA PHE A 196 0.72 13.87 -8.80
C PHE A 196 1.20 13.00 -9.96
N GLU A 197 1.98 13.61 -10.87
CA GLU A 197 2.52 12.97 -12.08
C GLU A 197 3.97 12.55 -11.91
N GLU A 198 4.74 13.23 -11.08
CA GLU A 198 6.17 12.97 -10.86
C GLU A 198 6.39 12.10 -9.64
N ILE A 199 5.79 12.48 -8.50
CA ILE A 199 5.88 11.72 -7.25
C ILE A 199 5.00 10.48 -7.36
N ARG A 200 5.61 9.31 -7.12
CA ARG A 200 4.94 8.00 -7.14
C ARG A 200 4.88 7.40 -5.74
N VAL A 201 3.97 6.47 -5.55
CA VAL A 201 4.03 5.54 -4.43
C VAL A 201 4.70 4.26 -4.92
N LEU A 202 5.94 4.03 -4.49
CA LEU A 202 6.70 2.81 -4.77
C LEU A 202 6.08 1.67 -3.98
N HIS A 203 5.52 0.68 -4.66
CA HIS A 203 4.81 -0.44 -4.04
C HIS A 203 5.65 -1.72 -4.16
N TYR A 204 6.25 -2.13 -3.05
CA TYR A 204 7.19 -3.25 -2.97
C TYR A 204 6.52 -4.63 -2.84
N GLN A 205 5.20 -4.72 -2.83
CA GLN A 205 4.48 -5.99 -2.73
C GLN A 205 5.00 -7.04 -3.73
N TYR A 206 5.37 -6.61 -4.92
CA TYR A 206 5.80 -7.50 -6.00
C TYR A 206 7.32 -7.70 -6.05
N ALA A 207 8.09 -6.96 -5.26
CA ALA A 207 9.53 -7.17 -5.13
C ALA A 207 9.86 -8.52 -4.47
N TYR A 208 8.92 -9.07 -3.70
CA TYR A 208 9.02 -10.39 -3.11
C TYR A 208 7.86 -11.29 -3.58
N TRP A 209 8.09 -12.00 -4.68
CA TRP A 209 7.06 -12.72 -5.41
C TRP A 209 6.39 -13.84 -4.62
N ASP A 210 7.15 -14.62 -3.84
CA ASP A 210 6.57 -15.71 -3.04
C ASP A 210 5.67 -15.21 -1.92
N ARG A 211 6.05 -14.08 -1.29
CA ARG A 211 5.23 -13.40 -0.29
C ARG A 211 3.92 -12.88 -0.91
N MET A 212 4.03 -12.25 -2.08
CA MET A 212 2.87 -11.78 -2.83
C MET A 212 1.91 -12.94 -3.17
N ARG A 213 2.42 -14.06 -3.69
CA ARG A 213 1.60 -15.24 -3.99
C ARG A 213 0.87 -15.79 -2.76
N SER A 214 1.54 -15.85 -1.61
CA SER A 214 0.92 -16.25 -0.35
C SER A 214 -0.27 -15.33 0.00
N LYS A 215 -0.07 -14.01 -0.05
CA LYS A 215 -1.12 -13.01 0.17
C LYS A 215 -2.28 -13.16 -0.82
N GLN A 216 -1.99 -13.45 -2.11
CA GLN A 216 -3.03 -13.64 -3.12
C GLN A 216 -3.83 -14.94 -2.91
N ARG A 217 -3.21 -16.03 -2.43
CA ARG A 217 -3.94 -17.23 -2.03
C ARG A 217 -4.90 -16.95 -0.89
N TRP A 218 -4.44 -16.21 0.12
CA TRP A 218 -5.24 -15.78 1.25
C TRP A 218 -6.48 -14.97 0.82
N TYR A 219 -6.29 -13.96 0.00
CA TYR A 219 -7.42 -13.15 -0.52
C TYR A 219 -8.45 -14.00 -1.26
N GLN A 220 -8.02 -14.94 -2.10
CA GLN A 220 -8.95 -15.81 -2.83
C GLN A 220 -9.80 -16.65 -1.89
N VAL A 221 -9.21 -17.23 -0.85
CA VAL A 221 -9.93 -18.06 0.14
C VAL A 221 -10.83 -17.17 1.00
N TRP A 222 -10.32 -16.04 1.48
CA TRP A 222 -11.09 -15.10 2.30
C TRP A 222 -12.34 -14.60 1.57
N GLU A 223 -12.22 -14.20 0.31
CA GLU A 223 -13.37 -13.78 -0.49
C GLU A 223 -14.35 -14.92 -0.78
N CYS A 224 -13.87 -16.12 -1.04
CA CYS A 224 -14.73 -17.29 -1.23
C CYS A 224 -15.57 -17.61 0.03
N LEU A 225 -15.01 -17.36 1.21
CA LEU A 225 -15.70 -17.58 2.49
C LEU A 225 -16.70 -16.47 2.81
N ASN A 226 -16.34 -15.22 2.60
CA ASN A 226 -17.12 -14.06 3.01
C ASN A 226 -18.11 -13.56 1.93
N TYR A 227 -17.86 -13.91 0.65
CA TYR A 227 -18.71 -13.56 -0.49
C TYR A 227 -19.01 -14.80 -1.34
N PRO A 228 -19.82 -15.75 -0.83
CA PRO A 228 -20.07 -17.04 -1.49
C PRO A 228 -20.75 -16.92 -2.86
N GLU A 229 -21.38 -15.78 -3.15
CA GLU A 229 -21.97 -15.46 -4.45
C GLU A 229 -20.92 -15.07 -5.50
N LYS A 230 -19.70 -14.69 -5.07
CA LYS A 230 -18.65 -14.25 -5.97
C LYS A 230 -18.05 -15.43 -6.73
N ARG A 231 -18.11 -15.34 -8.05
CA ARG A 231 -17.69 -16.44 -8.93
C ARG A 231 -16.18 -16.64 -8.94
N PRO A 232 -15.66 -17.89 -8.99
CA PRO A 232 -14.22 -18.19 -9.01
C PRO A 232 -13.47 -17.49 -10.15
N VAL A 233 -14.08 -17.37 -11.34
CA VAL A 233 -13.50 -16.60 -12.45
C VAL A 233 -13.25 -15.13 -12.05
N THR A 234 -14.18 -14.51 -11.34
CA THR A 234 -14.04 -13.11 -10.88
C THR A 234 -12.91 -12.99 -9.86
N ILE A 235 -12.86 -13.90 -8.90
CA ILE A 235 -11.79 -13.99 -7.90
C ILE A 235 -10.43 -14.17 -8.60
N PHE A 236 -10.33 -15.12 -9.54
CA PHE A 236 -9.10 -15.33 -10.30
C PHE A 236 -8.63 -14.05 -11.00
N ARG A 237 -9.51 -13.39 -11.76
CA ARG A 237 -9.17 -12.17 -12.52
C ARG A 237 -8.70 -11.04 -11.62
N GLN A 238 -9.27 -10.92 -10.45
CA GLN A 238 -8.92 -9.90 -9.46
C GLN A 238 -7.52 -10.12 -8.87
N TYR A 239 -7.15 -11.37 -8.58
CA TYR A 239 -5.91 -11.68 -7.85
C TYR A 239 -4.76 -12.21 -8.71
N HIS A 240 -4.89 -12.19 -10.06
CA HIS A 240 -3.83 -12.54 -11.01
C HIS A 240 -3.54 -11.44 -12.04
N HIS A 241 -4.05 -10.23 -11.83
CA HIS A 241 -3.88 -9.11 -12.78
C HIS A 241 -2.41 -8.70 -12.98
N MET A 242 -1.55 -8.89 -11.96
CA MET A 242 -0.14 -8.54 -12.01
C MET A 242 0.62 -9.33 -13.07
N GLU A 243 0.24 -10.56 -13.36
CA GLU A 243 0.89 -11.40 -14.39
C GLU A 243 0.74 -10.79 -15.80
N ALA A 244 -0.33 -10.04 -16.05
CA ALA A 244 -0.50 -9.28 -17.28
C ALA A 244 0.22 -7.94 -17.24
N ALA A 245 0.26 -7.28 -16.09
CA ALA A 245 0.86 -5.96 -15.90
C ALA A 245 2.38 -5.95 -16.13
N ILE A 246 3.09 -7.02 -15.76
CA ILE A 246 4.53 -7.21 -15.97
C ILE A 246 4.95 -6.99 -17.45
N ARG A 247 4.07 -7.29 -18.41
CA ARG A 247 4.36 -7.06 -19.84
C ARG A 247 4.55 -5.58 -20.22
N ARG A 248 4.18 -4.65 -19.35
CA ARG A 248 4.33 -3.20 -19.51
C ARG A 248 5.41 -2.63 -18.59
N ALA A 249 6.21 -3.49 -17.95
CA ALA A 249 7.25 -3.05 -17.06
C ALA A 249 8.40 -2.40 -17.82
N GLY A 250 8.95 -1.36 -17.23
CA GLY A 250 10.19 -0.70 -17.61
C GLY A 250 11.22 -0.78 -16.48
N PRO A 251 12.43 -0.26 -16.66
CA PRO A 251 13.41 -0.20 -15.58
C PRO A 251 12.90 0.68 -14.43
N VAL A 252 13.31 0.36 -13.20
CA VAL A 252 13.12 1.27 -12.06
C VAL A 252 13.93 2.53 -12.33
N LEU A 253 13.29 3.69 -12.25
CA LEU A 253 13.96 4.96 -12.48
C LEU A 253 14.88 5.29 -11.32
N SER A 254 16.12 5.69 -11.61
CA SER A 254 17.12 6.01 -10.58
C SER A 254 16.66 7.14 -9.65
N GLU A 255 15.98 8.15 -10.19
CA GLU A 255 15.43 9.28 -9.44
C GLU A 255 14.43 8.88 -8.34
N TRP A 256 13.76 7.73 -8.49
CA TRP A 256 12.84 7.24 -7.47
C TRP A 256 13.55 6.73 -6.21
N LEU A 257 14.82 6.34 -6.31
CA LEU A 257 15.57 5.70 -5.23
C LEU A 257 16.76 6.56 -4.75
N ALA A 258 17.42 7.28 -5.66
CA ALA A 258 18.71 7.92 -5.44
C ALA A 258 18.76 8.85 -4.21
N GLY A 259 17.70 9.63 -3.97
CA GLY A 259 17.64 10.53 -2.81
C GLY A 259 17.64 9.80 -1.46
N TYR A 260 17.08 8.59 -1.41
CA TYR A 260 17.12 7.72 -0.23
C TYR A 260 18.47 6.99 -0.12
N GLU A 261 18.97 6.46 -1.24
CA GLU A 261 20.27 5.78 -1.29
C GLU A 261 21.41 6.73 -0.87
N ALA A 262 21.33 8.01 -1.25
CA ALA A 262 22.28 9.05 -0.82
C ALA A 262 22.25 9.30 0.70
N GLN A 263 21.13 9.01 1.37
CA GLN A 263 21.01 9.07 2.83
C GLN A 263 21.36 7.73 3.51
N GLY A 264 21.93 6.78 2.78
CA GLY A 264 22.31 5.45 3.29
C GLY A 264 21.12 4.54 3.59
N ILE A 265 19.99 4.75 2.92
CA ILE A 265 18.83 3.85 3.02
C ILE A 265 18.94 2.82 1.89
N ASP A 266 18.99 1.55 2.27
CA ASP A 266 18.99 0.46 1.30
C ASP A 266 17.60 0.31 0.67
N MET A 267 17.50 0.63 -0.62
CA MET A 267 16.25 0.56 -1.38
C MET A 267 16.09 -0.74 -2.18
N ARG A 268 17.10 -1.63 -2.21
CA ARG A 268 17.15 -2.76 -3.15
C ARG A 268 17.12 -4.13 -2.50
N THR A 269 17.74 -4.32 -1.34
CA THR A 269 17.81 -5.63 -0.70
C THR A 269 16.45 -6.07 -0.18
N ILE A 270 15.98 -7.25 -0.58
CA ILE A 270 14.73 -7.83 -0.10
C ILE A 270 15.02 -8.95 0.89
N GLN A 271 14.59 -8.78 2.13
CA GLN A 271 14.73 -9.80 3.17
C GLN A 271 13.71 -10.92 2.92
N LYS A 272 14.20 -12.12 2.62
CA LYS A 272 13.33 -13.28 2.38
C LYS A 272 12.88 -13.90 3.70
N GLN A 273 11.61 -14.27 3.77
CA GLN A 273 11.01 -15.01 4.88
C GLN A 273 10.80 -16.46 4.47
N ASN A 274 10.87 -17.38 5.43
CA ASN A 274 10.67 -18.82 5.19
C ASN A 274 9.20 -19.25 5.32
N SER A 275 8.36 -18.43 5.92
CA SER A 275 6.94 -18.70 6.14
C SER A 275 6.12 -17.41 6.14
N TYR A 276 4.86 -17.53 5.83
CA TYR A 276 3.92 -16.42 5.76
C TYR A 276 2.66 -16.78 6.55
N TYR A 277 2.20 -15.90 7.41
CA TYR A 277 0.99 -16.12 8.20
C TYR A 277 -0.26 -16.30 7.34
N TRP A 278 -0.27 -15.74 6.13
CA TRP A 278 -1.36 -15.96 5.18
C TRP A 278 -1.49 -17.43 4.77
N ASP A 279 -0.38 -18.12 4.52
CA ASP A 279 -0.42 -19.56 4.22
C ASP A 279 -0.89 -20.36 5.43
N ASP A 280 -0.56 -19.93 6.66
CA ASP A 280 -1.01 -20.56 7.90
C ASP A 280 -2.54 -20.42 8.07
N GLU A 281 -3.09 -19.23 7.81
CA GLU A 281 -4.54 -19.00 7.85
C GLU A 281 -5.28 -19.80 6.77
N VAL A 282 -4.74 -19.86 5.54
CA VAL A 282 -5.31 -20.68 4.46
C VAL A 282 -5.29 -22.17 4.83
N LEU A 283 -4.20 -22.65 5.43
CA LEU A 283 -4.11 -24.04 5.90
C LEU A 283 -5.20 -24.33 6.96
N THR A 284 -5.43 -23.41 7.90
CA THR A 284 -6.50 -23.53 8.90
C THR A 284 -7.86 -23.65 8.22
N TRP A 285 -8.19 -22.79 7.26
CA TRP A 285 -9.46 -22.86 6.52
C TRP A 285 -9.61 -24.12 5.66
N LEU A 286 -8.50 -24.62 5.08
CA LEU A 286 -8.52 -25.89 4.36
C LEU A 286 -8.85 -27.07 5.29
N MET A 287 -8.41 -27.02 6.54
CA MET A 287 -8.71 -28.03 7.54
C MET A 287 -10.16 -27.93 8.05
N GLU A 288 -10.64 -26.72 8.28
CA GLU A 288 -12.01 -26.47 8.77
C GLU A 288 -13.09 -26.80 7.73
N HIS A 289 -12.84 -26.43 6.48
CA HIS A 289 -13.86 -26.50 5.42
C HIS A 289 -13.64 -27.61 4.40
N GLY A 290 -12.48 -28.24 4.42
CA GLY A 290 -12.05 -29.24 3.45
C GLY A 290 -11.57 -28.65 2.11
N PRO A 291 -10.66 -29.32 1.41
CA PRO A 291 -10.05 -28.85 0.16
C PRO A 291 -11.07 -28.74 -1.00
N GLU A 292 -12.09 -29.59 -1.02
CA GLU A 292 -13.13 -29.61 -2.07
C GLU A 292 -13.87 -28.26 -2.19
N LYS A 293 -14.08 -27.55 -1.07
CA LYS A 293 -14.73 -26.23 -1.06
C LYS A 293 -13.95 -25.22 -1.91
N PHE A 294 -12.63 -25.30 -1.91
CA PHE A 294 -11.75 -24.35 -2.56
C PHE A 294 -11.15 -24.87 -3.90
N ARG A 295 -11.63 -26.00 -4.41
CA ARG A 295 -11.06 -26.63 -5.60
C ARG A 295 -11.06 -25.74 -6.86
N LYS A 296 -12.03 -24.79 -6.96
CA LYS A 296 -12.10 -23.83 -8.07
C LYS A 296 -11.25 -22.57 -7.87
N LEU A 297 -10.54 -22.42 -6.75
CA LEU A 297 -9.58 -21.33 -6.53
C LEU A 297 -8.19 -21.70 -7.02
N ASN A 298 -7.42 -20.73 -7.44
CA ASN A 298 -6.04 -20.96 -7.89
C ASN A 298 -5.04 -20.81 -6.72
N ILE A 299 -5.14 -21.75 -5.77
CA ILE A 299 -4.29 -21.79 -4.56
C ILE A 299 -3.44 -23.05 -4.47
N TRP A 300 -3.51 -23.92 -5.48
CA TRP A 300 -2.93 -25.28 -5.50
C TRP A 300 -1.51 -25.32 -6.10
N ASP A 301 -0.87 -24.16 -6.25
CA ASP A 301 0.55 -24.00 -6.53
C ASP A 301 1.40 -24.20 -5.25
N ARG A 302 0.80 -24.22 -4.06
CA ARG A 302 1.41 -24.51 -2.77
C ARG A 302 1.17 -25.98 -2.40
N ASP A 303 2.21 -26.66 -1.90
CA ASP A 303 2.05 -27.97 -1.28
C ASP A 303 1.56 -27.81 0.17
N TRP A 304 0.25 -27.89 0.33
CA TRP A 304 -0.43 -27.72 1.63
C TRP A 304 -0.15 -28.89 2.57
N ALA A 305 0.06 -30.10 2.04
CA ALA A 305 0.39 -31.26 2.86
C ALA A 305 1.82 -31.15 3.46
N ALA A 306 2.77 -30.68 2.66
CA ALA A 306 4.11 -30.40 3.14
C ALA A 306 4.13 -29.28 4.21
N LEU A 307 3.34 -28.22 4.00
CA LEU A 307 3.21 -27.14 5.00
C LEU A 307 2.60 -27.65 6.30
N ALA A 308 1.54 -28.45 6.23
CA ALA A 308 0.91 -29.07 7.42
C ALA A 308 1.91 -29.94 8.19
N ALA A 309 2.69 -30.79 7.48
CA ALA A 309 3.72 -31.61 8.08
C ALA A 309 4.81 -30.77 8.77
N GLN A 310 5.25 -29.69 8.13
CA GLN A 310 6.22 -28.75 8.72
C GLN A 310 5.71 -28.11 10.01
N LYS A 311 4.40 -27.89 10.13
CA LYS A 311 3.74 -27.33 11.30
C LYS A 311 3.36 -28.37 12.36
N GLY A 312 3.69 -29.65 12.14
CA GLY A 312 3.31 -30.75 13.03
C GLY A 312 1.81 -31.08 13.04
N VAL A 313 1.08 -30.61 12.01
CA VAL A 313 -0.35 -30.88 11.86
C VAL A 313 -0.53 -32.21 11.15
N VAL A 314 -1.19 -33.17 11.81
CA VAL A 314 -1.51 -34.47 11.23
C VAL A 314 -2.71 -34.30 10.29
N VAL A 315 -2.48 -34.55 9.00
CA VAL A 315 -3.52 -34.53 7.97
C VAL A 315 -3.61 -35.90 7.29
N ASP A 316 -4.75 -36.56 7.41
CA ASP A 316 -5.03 -37.88 6.82
C ASP A 316 -5.05 -37.84 5.29
N GLY A 317 -3.95 -37.44 4.64
CA GLY A 317 -3.82 -37.40 3.17
C GLY A 317 -4.75 -36.45 2.43
N LYS A 318 -5.55 -35.64 3.15
CA LYS A 318 -6.67 -34.85 2.61
C LYS A 318 -6.28 -33.51 1.96
N LEU A 319 -5.04 -33.04 2.13
CA LEU A 319 -4.63 -31.72 1.60
C LEU A 319 -3.96 -31.80 0.21
N ARG A 320 -4.34 -32.77 -0.62
CA ARG A 320 -3.88 -32.83 -2.01
C ARG A 320 -4.74 -31.94 -2.90
N ASP A 321 -4.15 -31.52 -4.02
CA ASP A 321 -4.86 -30.77 -5.07
C ASP A 321 -6.11 -31.55 -5.54
N PRO A 322 -7.34 -31.10 -5.21
CA PRO A 322 -8.58 -31.83 -5.53
C PRO A 322 -9.07 -31.55 -6.95
N ARG A 323 -8.37 -30.68 -7.71
CA ARG A 323 -8.82 -30.25 -9.03
C ARG A 323 -8.84 -31.41 -10.04
N THR A 324 -9.94 -31.52 -10.73
CA THR A 324 -10.08 -32.38 -11.91
C THR A 324 -9.20 -31.85 -13.08
N PRO A 325 -8.91 -32.68 -14.09
CA PRO A 325 -8.23 -32.23 -15.31
C PRO A 325 -8.96 -31.04 -15.98
N PHE A 326 -10.28 -31.01 -15.97
CA PHE A 326 -11.06 -29.89 -16.50
C PHE A 326 -10.81 -28.58 -15.73
N GLU A 327 -10.83 -28.63 -14.41
CA GLU A 327 -10.59 -27.44 -13.57
C GLU A 327 -9.15 -26.90 -13.72
N LYS A 328 -8.17 -27.80 -13.87
CA LYS A 328 -6.79 -27.43 -14.21
C LYS A 328 -6.71 -26.73 -15.57
N ALA A 329 -7.44 -27.25 -16.56
CA ALA A 329 -7.51 -26.65 -17.89
C ALA A 329 -8.20 -25.26 -17.85
N VAL A 330 -9.25 -25.08 -17.04
CA VAL A 330 -9.87 -23.76 -16.84
C VAL A 330 -8.90 -22.77 -16.21
N HIS A 331 -8.16 -23.16 -15.16
CA HIS A 331 -7.14 -22.28 -14.57
C HIS A 331 -6.03 -21.93 -15.58
N ALA A 332 -5.53 -22.89 -16.33
CA ALA A 332 -4.53 -22.64 -17.38
C ALA A 332 -5.07 -21.65 -18.45
N TRP A 333 -6.33 -21.82 -18.85
CA TRP A 333 -6.97 -20.89 -19.79
C TRP A 333 -7.13 -19.49 -19.19
N LEU A 334 -7.56 -19.38 -17.93
CA LEU A 334 -7.70 -18.11 -17.23
C LEU A 334 -6.33 -17.39 -17.17
N GLN A 335 -5.28 -18.10 -16.82
CA GLN A 335 -3.94 -17.54 -16.75
C GLN A 335 -3.43 -17.09 -18.12
N ALA A 336 -3.57 -17.91 -19.15
CA ALA A 336 -3.16 -17.60 -20.51
C ALA A 336 -3.91 -16.37 -21.09
N THR A 337 -5.18 -16.20 -20.70
CA THR A 337 -6.03 -15.11 -21.20
C THR A 337 -6.11 -13.89 -20.28
N GLN A 338 -5.34 -13.83 -19.21
CA GLN A 338 -5.34 -12.69 -18.27
C GLN A 338 -5.08 -11.35 -18.96
N PRO A 339 -4.13 -11.20 -19.91
CA PRO A 339 -3.88 -9.94 -20.60
C PRO A 339 -5.06 -9.46 -21.47
N TRP A 340 -5.91 -10.39 -21.92
CA TRP A 340 -7.04 -10.15 -22.80
C TRP A 340 -8.40 -10.28 -22.10
N ALA A 341 -8.43 -10.28 -20.76
CA ALA A 341 -9.63 -10.48 -19.95
C ALA A 341 -10.78 -9.51 -20.29
N HIS A 342 -10.45 -8.33 -20.81
CA HIS A 342 -11.41 -7.28 -21.22
C HIS A 342 -12.00 -7.48 -22.62
N THR A 343 -11.43 -8.36 -23.45
CA THR A 343 -11.87 -8.56 -24.85
C THR A 343 -13.17 -9.35 -24.93
N LEU A 344 -13.95 -9.09 -25.97
CA LEU A 344 -15.27 -9.73 -26.17
C LEU A 344 -15.21 -11.27 -26.21
N PRO A 345 -14.27 -11.91 -26.96
CA PRO A 345 -14.19 -13.38 -26.98
C PRO A 345 -13.91 -13.98 -25.60
N VAL A 346 -12.97 -13.39 -24.86
CA VAL A 346 -12.61 -13.88 -23.51
C VAL A 346 -13.77 -13.68 -22.55
N ARG A 347 -14.46 -12.53 -22.59
CA ARG A 347 -15.66 -12.26 -21.79
C ARG A 347 -16.81 -13.21 -22.10
N ALA A 348 -17.01 -13.61 -23.36
CA ALA A 348 -18.02 -14.59 -23.74
C ALA A 348 -17.75 -15.96 -23.07
N VAL A 349 -16.52 -16.46 -23.17
CA VAL A 349 -16.13 -17.72 -22.50
C VAL A 349 -16.24 -17.59 -20.98
N GLN A 350 -15.86 -16.47 -20.39
CA GLN A 350 -16.03 -16.24 -18.94
C GLN A 350 -17.51 -16.31 -18.51
N LYS A 351 -18.43 -15.73 -19.29
CA LYS A 351 -19.88 -15.84 -19.01
C LYS A 351 -20.36 -17.28 -19.06
N LEU A 352 -19.90 -18.07 -20.03
CA LEU A 352 -20.20 -19.50 -20.09
C LEU A 352 -19.69 -20.22 -18.84
N LEU A 353 -18.44 -20.01 -18.46
CA LEU A 353 -17.87 -20.59 -17.24
C LEU A 353 -18.68 -20.23 -16.00
N GLN A 354 -19.15 -18.97 -15.88
CA GLN A 354 -19.99 -18.51 -14.77
C GLN A 354 -21.35 -19.22 -14.70
N ILE A 355 -21.96 -19.58 -15.86
CA ILE A 355 -23.19 -20.39 -15.91
C ILE A 355 -22.94 -21.78 -15.30
N PHE A 356 -21.75 -22.35 -15.49
CA PHE A 356 -21.35 -23.65 -14.90
C PHE A 356 -20.75 -23.52 -13.49
N GLY A 357 -20.97 -22.39 -12.82
CA GLY A 357 -20.56 -22.18 -11.43
C GLY A 357 -19.08 -21.84 -11.23
N TRP A 358 -18.44 -21.25 -12.27
CA TRP A 358 -17.08 -20.68 -12.21
C TRP A 358 -17.06 -19.19 -11.97
#